data_c3c18e52541d4f4b95edb217cbe2c656
#
_entry.id   c3c18e52541d4f4b95edb217cbe2c656
#
_cell.length_a   1.000
_cell.length_b   1.000
_cell.length_c   1.000
_cell.angle_alpha   90.00
_cell.angle_beta   90.00
_cell.angle_gamma   90.00
#
_symmetry.space_group_name_H-M   'P 1'
#
loop_
_entity.id
_entity.type
_entity.pdbx_description
1 polymer ?
#
loop_
_entity_poly.entity_id
_entity_poly.type
_entity_poly.pdbx_seq_one_letter_code
_entity_poly.pdbx_strand_id
1 'polypeptide(L)'
;MLDRADAVRKKTTDDKDLDKLDQCCGEAYFARALAYSELVKLFCKAYESDEDAAGQLGVILSQHYLGDETMRRASLKDSYQFILDDLDRAAELLELEEDFNTDTQGTLYDSIYFNEYTVHALRARVLLYMKRWDEAIKYATKVIDSGYYYLSSCTQAATSSASYYKYMWTNDFS
;
A
#
# COMPACT_ATOMS: atom_id res chain seq x y z
N MET A 1 8.37 -1.74 -15.05
CA MET A 1 8.82 -0.49 -14.42
C MET A 1 9.98 -0.78 -13.48
N LEU A 2 9.80 -1.51 -12.40
CA LEU A 2 10.82 -1.77 -11.37
C LEU A 2 12.12 -2.33 -11.94
N ASP A 3 12.08 -3.29 -12.87
CA ASP A 3 13.28 -3.88 -13.51
C ASP A 3 14.19 -2.86 -14.22
N ARG A 4 13.66 -1.68 -14.57
CA ARG A 4 14.39 -0.63 -15.28
C ARG A 4 14.75 0.56 -14.40
N ALA A 5 14.22 0.62 -13.19
CA ALA A 5 14.38 1.77 -12.30
C ALA A 5 15.86 2.05 -11.99
N ASP A 6 16.65 1.02 -11.68
CA ASP A 6 18.07 1.16 -11.39
C ASP A 6 18.88 1.68 -12.58
N ALA A 7 18.52 1.26 -13.80
CA ALA A 7 19.18 1.72 -15.00
C ALA A 7 18.84 3.18 -15.33
N VAL A 8 17.63 3.62 -15.01
CA VAL A 8 17.20 5.02 -15.14
C VAL A 8 17.88 5.86 -14.07
N ARG A 9 17.86 5.42 -12.81
CA ARG A 9 18.50 6.11 -11.68
C ARG A 9 19.98 6.43 -11.94
N LYS A 10 20.73 5.47 -12.51
CA LYS A 10 22.16 5.65 -12.86
C LYS A 10 22.41 6.69 -13.94
N LYS A 11 21.40 7.04 -14.74
CA LYS A 11 21.50 8.00 -15.85
C LYS A 11 20.90 9.35 -15.51
N THR A 12 20.12 9.45 -14.44
CA THR A 12 19.43 10.65 -14.01
C THR A 12 20.32 11.40 -13.02
N THR A 13 20.52 12.69 -13.27
CA THR A 13 21.36 13.58 -12.43
C THR A 13 20.55 14.74 -11.85
N ASP A 14 19.29 14.88 -12.23
CA ASP A 14 18.39 15.92 -11.72
C ASP A 14 17.62 15.34 -10.51
N ASP A 15 17.71 16.02 -9.38
CA ASP A 15 17.07 15.58 -8.13
C ASP A 15 15.55 15.49 -8.27
N LYS A 16 14.91 16.43 -8.98
CA LYS A 16 13.46 16.41 -9.21
C LYS A 16 12.99 15.20 -10.03
N ASP A 17 13.82 14.75 -10.96
CA ASP A 17 13.51 13.57 -11.76
C ASP A 17 13.78 12.28 -10.95
N LEU A 18 14.73 12.31 -10.01
CA LEU A 18 14.93 11.22 -9.04
C LEU A 18 13.75 11.11 -8.08
N ASP A 19 13.24 12.22 -7.55
CA ASP A 19 12.06 12.24 -6.67
C ASP A 19 10.82 11.65 -7.39
N LYS A 20 10.61 12.05 -8.66
CA LYS A 20 9.52 11.45 -9.46
C LYS A 20 9.71 9.96 -9.71
N LEU A 21 10.96 9.54 -9.96
CA LEU A 21 11.26 8.11 -10.13
C LEU A 21 10.96 7.35 -8.85
N ASP A 22 11.33 7.90 -7.70
CA ASP A 22 11.08 7.30 -6.40
C ASP A 22 9.59 7.21 -6.10
N GLN A 23 8.83 8.28 -6.33
CA GLN A 23 7.37 8.25 -6.25
C GLN A 23 6.77 7.15 -7.12
N CYS A 24 7.14 7.10 -8.42
CA CYS A 24 6.63 6.08 -9.33
C CYS A 24 7.01 4.65 -8.91
N CYS A 25 8.22 4.45 -8.39
CA CYS A 25 8.66 3.15 -7.91
C CYS A 25 7.92 2.75 -6.64
N GLY A 26 7.77 3.67 -5.69
CA GLY A 26 7.01 3.46 -4.45
C GLY A 26 5.56 3.07 -4.73
N GLU A 27 4.91 3.78 -5.64
CA GLU A 27 3.54 3.46 -6.08
C GLU A 27 3.45 2.09 -6.77
N ALA A 28 4.46 1.71 -7.56
CA ALA A 28 4.49 0.42 -8.21
C ALA A 28 4.66 -0.74 -7.21
N TYR A 29 5.52 -0.58 -6.18
CA TYR A 29 5.64 -1.53 -5.09
C TYR A 29 4.34 -1.64 -4.29
N PHE A 30 3.74 -0.51 -3.93
CA PHE A 30 2.46 -0.48 -3.24
C PHE A 30 1.35 -1.18 -4.04
N ALA A 31 1.20 -0.86 -5.32
CA ALA A 31 0.20 -1.46 -6.19
C ALA A 31 0.39 -2.98 -6.32
N ARG A 32 1.65 -3.44 -6.40
CA ARG A 32 1.96 -4.87 -6.44
C ARG A 32 1.61 -5.55 -5.13
N ALA A 33 1.99 -4.98 -3.99
CA ALA A 33 1.62 -5.48 -2.66
C ALA A 33 0.09 -5.56 -2.49
N LEU A 34 -0.64 -4.53 -2.92
CA LEU A 34 -2.10 -4.50 -2.88
C LEU A 34 -2.69 -5.64 -3.71
N ALA A 35 -2.24 -5.79 -4.97
CA ALA A 35 -2.72 -6.86 -5.86
C ALA A 35 -2.46 -8.24 -5.27
N TYR A 36 -1.24 -8.50 -4.77
CA TYR A 36 -0.92 -9.78 -4.13
C TYR A 36 -1.71 -10.01 -2.84
N SER A 37 -1.97 -8.97 -2.06
CA SER A 37 -2.83 -9.09 -0.85
C SER A 37 -4.25 -9.52 -1.18
N GLU A 38 -4.80 -9.09 -2.31
CA GLU A 38 -6.10 -9.55 -2.79
C GLU A 38 -6.03 -10.99 -3.33
N LEU A 39 -4.98 -11.33 -4.09
CA LEU A 39 -4.80 -12.69 -4.62
C LEU A 39 -4.69 -13.74 -3.50
N VAL A 40 -3.93 -13.49 -2.44
CA VAL A 40 -3.81 -14.46 -1.33
C VAL A 40 -5.14 -14.64 -0.60
N LYS A 41 -5.94 -13.59 -0.45
CA LYS A 41 -7.28 -13.70 0.16
C LYS A 41 -8.25 -14.52 -0.68
N LEU A 42 -8.17 -14.42 -2.01
CA LEU A 42 -9.08 -15.09 -2.92
C LEU A 42 -8.70 -16.55 -3.20
N PHE A 43 -7.40 -16.86 -3.25
CA PHE A 43 -6.91 -18.14 -3.77
C PHE A 43 -6.14 -19.00 -2.76
N CYS A 44 -5.93 -18.51 -1.54
CA CYS A 44 -5.20 -19.24 -0.51
C CYS A 44 -6.09 -19.52 0.70
N LYS A 45 -5.62 -20.44 1.58
CA LYS A 45 -6.22 -20.64 2.88
C LYS A 45 -5.95 -19.46 3.81
N ALA A 46 -6.73 -19.38 4.89
CA ALA A 46 -6.45 -18.41 5.95
C ALA A 46 -5.07 -18.66 6.57
N TYR A 47 -4.40 -17.57 6.94
CA TYR A 47 -3.12 -17.65 7.67
C TYR A 47 -3.37 -18.00 9.13
N GLU A 48 -2.86 -19.14 9.58
CA GLU A 48 -3.06 -19.59 10.96
C GLU A 48 -1.81 -19.35 11.83
N SER A 49 -0.65 -19.78 11.36
CA SER A 49 0.67 -19.54 11.95
C SER A 49 1.75 -19.59 10.88
N ASP A 50 2.96 -19.17 11.21
CA ASP A 50 4.11 -19.22 10.32
C ASP A 50 4.47 -20.66 9.91
N GLU A 51 4.34 -21.61 10.84
CA GLU A 51 4.61 -23.03 10.61
C GLU A 51 3.58 -23.64 9.65
N ASP A 52 2.28 -23.37 9.89
CA ASP A 52 1.22 -23.81 8.99
C ASP A 52 1.35 -23.19 7.61
N ALA A 53 1.56 -21.88 7.54
CA ALA A 53 1.69 -21.14 6.29
C ALA A 53 2.89 -21.57 5.44
N ALA A 54 3.97 -22.06 6.06
CA ALA A 54 5.12 -22.61 5.34
C ALA A 54 4.77 -23.91 4.59
N GLY A 55 3.80 -24.69 5.10
CA GLY A 55 3.31 -25.91 4.47
C GLY A 55 2.14 -25.69 3.50
N GLN A 56 1.52 -24.51 3.46
CA GLN A 56 0.38 -24.20 2.61
C GLN A 56 0.82 -23.58 1.29
N LEU A 57 0.04 -23.83 0.22
CA LEU A 57 0.28 -23.19 -1.08
C LEU A 57 -0.21 -21.73 -1.05
N GLY A 58 0.69 -20.83 -1.37
CA GLY A 58 0.44 -19.42 -1.62
C GLY A 58 0.08 -19.14 -3.08
N VAL A 59 0.58 -18.05 -3.63
CA VAL A 59 0.37 -17.62 -5.01
C VAL A 59 1.67 -17.75 -5.83
N ILE A 60 1.58 -17.57 -7.14
CA ILE A 60 2.76 -17.47 -8.01
C ILE A 60 3.33 -16.07 -7.82
N LEU A 61 4.60 -15.96 -7.44
CA LEU A 61 5.30 -14.69 -7.27
C LEU A 61 6.06 -14.36 -8.55
N SER A 62 5.60 -13.33 -9.26
CA SER A 62 6.28 -12.82 -10.46
C SER A 62 6.96 -11.50 -10.13
N GLN A 63 8.29 -11.45 -10.23
CA GLN A 63 9.09 -10.25 -10.00
C GLN A 63 9.46 -9.54 -11.30
N HIS A 64 9.50 -10.27 -12.41
CA HIS A 64 9.92 -9.78 -13.70
C HIS A 64 8.82 -9.89 -14.74
N TYR A 65 8.79 -8.95 -15.68
CA TYR A 65 7.86 -8.99 -16.80
C TYR A 65 8.36 -9.96 -17.87
N LEU A 66 7.52 -10.90 -18.28
CA LEU A 66 7.82 -11.93 -19.27
C LEU A 66 9.06 -12.81 -18.95
N GLY A 67 9.28 -13.11 -17.66
CA GLY A 67 10.29 -14.09 -17.29
C GLY A 67 9.90 -15.51 -17.72
N ASP A 68 10.87 -16.28 -18.21
CA ASP A 68 10.73 -17.73 -18.50
C ASP A 68 10.74 -18.57 -17.21
N GLU A 69 10.39 -17.98 -16.09
CA GLU A 69 10.39 -18.63 -14.80
C GLU A 69 9.33 -19.74 -14.76
N THR A 70 9.69 -20.87 -14.20
CA THR A 70 8.75 -21.95 -13.95
C THR A 70 7.71 -21.46 -12.96
N MET A 71 6.49 -21.22 -13.44
CA MET A 71 5.39 -20.65 -12.65
C MET A 71 4.91 -21.65 -11.60
N ARG A 72 5.59 -21.70 -10.46
CA ARG A 72 5.19 -22.50 -9.30
C ARG A 72 4.60 -21.58 -8.23
N ARG A 73 3.59 -22.09 -7.55
CA ARG A 73 3.06 -21.40 -6.36
C ARG A 73 4.11 -21.44 -5.25
N ALA A 74 4.39 -20.30 -4.67
CA ALA A 74 5.19 -20.18 -3.46
C ALA A 74 4.42 -20.74 -2.26
N SER A 75 5.07 -20.80 -1.08
CA SER A 75 4.34 -21.04 0.16
C SER A 75 3.45 -19.84 0.51
N LEU A 76 2.43 -20.07 1.33
CA LEU A 76 1.60 -18.97 1.84
C LEU A 76 2.44 -17.99 2.66
N LYS A 77 3.39 -18.50 3.46
CA LYS A 77 4.35 -17.69 4.23
C LYS A 77 5.17 -16.78 3.31
N ASP A 78 5.78 -17.34 2.27
CA ASP A 78 6.59 -16.55 1.32
C ASP A 78 5.73 -15.53 0.55
N SER A 79 4.47 -15.86 0.27
CA SER A 79 3.55 -14.94 -0.39
C SER A 79 3.24 -13.72 0.48
N TYR A 80 3.00 -13.91 1.76
CA TYR A 80 2.82 -12.79 2.69
C TYR A 80 4.12 -12.02 2.94
N GLN A 81 5.27 -12.71 3.02
CA GLN A 81 6.56 -12.05 3.15
C GLN A 81 6.84 -11.15 1.95
N PHE A 82 6.59 -11.63 0.74
CA PHE A 82 6.74 -10.83 -0.48
C PHE A 82 5.88 -9.55 -0.46
N ILE A 83 4.64 -9.65 0.04
CA ILE A 83 3.76 -8.49 0.21
C ILE A 83 4.37 -7.49 1.22
N LEU A 84 4.90 -8.00 2.34
CA LEU A 84 5.50 -7.14 3.36
C LEU A 84 6.79 -6.47 2.87
N ASP A 85 7.62 -7.20 2.11
CA ASP A 85 8.86 -6.66 1.52
C ASP A 85 8.56 -5.53 0.52
N ASP A 86 7.50 -5.69 -0.29
CA ASP A 86 7.04 -4.64 -1.20
C ASP A 86 6.51 -3.42 -0.45
N LEU A 87 5.82 -3.63 0.68
CA LEU A 87 5.36 -2.52 1.53
C LEU A 87 6.52 -1.82 2.24
N ASP A 88 7.60 -2.54 2.59
CA ASP A 88 8.81 -1.91 3.12
C ASP A 88 9.46 -1.00 2.08
N ARG A 89 9.62 -1.50 0.84
CA ARG A 89 10.16 -0.69 -0.27
C ARG A 89 9.28 0.50 -0.62
N ALA A 90 7.97 0.31 -0.61
CA ALA A 90 7.04 1.41 -0.85
C ALA A 90 7.14 2.49 0.24
N ALA A 91 7.26 2.09 1.53
CA ALA A 91 7.37 3.03 2.62
C ALA A 91 8.65 3.87 2.55
N GLU A 92 9.80 3.24 2.20
CA GLU A 92 11.08 3.94 2.03
C GLU A 92 11.03 5.00 0.92
N LEU A 93 10.27 4.76 -0.16
CA LEU A 93 10.22 5.62 -1.35
C LEU A 93 9.09 6.67 -1.31
N LEU A 94 8.08 6.46 -0.45
CA LEU A 94 6.91 7.32 -0.31
C LEU A 94 6.89 8.07 1.03
N GLU A 95 8.04 8.11 1.72
CA GLU A 95 8.18 8.85 2.98
C GLU A 95 7.93 10.33 2.73
N LEU A 96 7.09 10.93 3.58
CA LEU A 96 6.84 12.36 3.53
C LEU A 96 8.00 13.10 4.20
N GLU A 97 8.39 14.22 3.62
CA GLU A 97 9.37 15.11 4.23
C GLU A 97 8.87 15.60 5.60
N GLU A 98 9.79 15.77 6.56
CA GLU A 98 9.47 16.20 7.94
C GLU A 98 8.74 17.54 7.98
N ASP A 99 8.99 18.41 6.98
CA ASP A 99 8.39 19.74 6.85
C ASP A 99 7.19 19.79 5.89
N PHE A 100 6.59 18.62 5.57
CA PHE A 100 5.41 18.57 4.72
C PHE A 100 4.31 19.50 5.28
N ASN A 101 4.01 20.55 4.52
CA ASN A 101 3.05 21.58 4.92
C ASN A 101 1.78 21.50 4.08
N THR A 102 0.69 21.11 4.71
CA THR A 102 -0.64 21.01 4.08
C THR A 102 -1.17 22.34 3.55
N ASP A 103 -0.75 23.48 4.15
CA ASP A 103 -1.20 24.82 3.73
C ASP A 103 -0.60 25.22 2.37
N THR A 104 0.60 24.74 2.06
CA THR A 104 1.31 25.07 0.82
C THR A 104 1.31 23.97 -0.23
N GLN A 105 1.16 22.70 0.20
CA GLN A 105 1.23 21.50 -0.64
C GLN A 105 -0.12 20.80 -0.82
N GLY A 106 -1.17 21.36 -0.25
CA GLY A 106 -2.52 20.76 -0.24
C GLY A 106 -2.70 19.72 0.86
N THR A 107 -3.89 19.16 0.94
CA THR A 107 -4.21 18.12 1.93
C THR A 107 -3.83 16.75 1.40
N LEU A 108 -3.35 15.85 2.26
CA LEU A 108 -2.96 14.49 1.85
C LEU A 108 -4.13 13.68 1.26
N TYR A 109 -5.37 13.94 1.68
CA TYR A 109 -6.53 13.24 1.11
C TYR A 109 -7.04 13.87 -0.18
N ASP A 110 -6.58 15.06 -0.56
CA ASP A 110 -6.78 15.62 -1.89
C ASP A 110 -5.72 15.12 -2.89
N SER A 111 -4.68 14.45 -2.38
CA SER A 111 -3.65 13.86 -3.22
C SER A 111 -4.17 12.60 -3.91
N ILE A 112 -4.01 12.57 -5.22
CA ILE A 112 -4.24 11.36 -6.03
C ILE A 112 -3.10 10.35 -5.95
N TYR A 113 -2.00 10.73 -5.32
CA TYR A 113 -0.80 9.91 -5.18
C TYR A 113 -0.80 9.14 -3.87
N PHE A 114 -0.17 7.97 -3.87
CA PHE A 114 0.05 7.21 -2.64
C PHE A 114 1.16 7.85 -1.82
N ASN A 115 1.06 7.70 -0.51
CA ASN A 115 2.03 8.18 0.47
C ASN A 115 2.29 7.12 1.54
N GLU A 116 3.20 7.38 2.47
CA GLU A 116 3.56 6.43 3.53
C GLU A 116 2.37 5.97 4.39
N TYR A 117 1.40 6.84 4.66
CA TYR A 117 0.21 6.47 5.45
C TYR A 117 -0.69 5.48 4.71
N THR A 118 -0.76 5.59 3.38
CA THR A 118 -1.46 4.60 2.53
C THR A 118 -0.79 3.24 2.64
N VAL A 119 0.56 3.23 2.66
CA VAL A 119 1.36 2.01 2.87
C VAL A 119 1.11 1.43 4.26
N HIS A 120 1.14 2.26 5.30
CA HIS A 120 0.87 1.83 6.67
C HIS A 120 -0.54 1.26 6.85
N ALA A 121 -1.55 1.86 6.22
CA ALA A 121 -2.92 1.35 6.25
C ALA A 121 -3.05 -0.04 5.61
N LEU A 122 -2.43 -0.24 4.44
CA LEU A 122 -2.40 -1.56 3.79
C LEU A 122 -1.62 -2.57 4.63
N ARG A 123 -0.48 -2.18 5.18
CA ARG A 123 0.34 -3.03 6.06
C ARG A 123 -0.44 -3.49 7.30
N ALA A 124 -1.14 -2.57 7.97
CA ALA A 124 -2.00 -2.94 9.10
C ALA A 124 -3.04 -3.99 8.70
N ARG A 125 -3.67 -3.83 7.53
CA ARG A 125 -4.64 -4.80 7.00
C ARG A 125 -4.00 -6.16 6.71
N VAL A 126 -2.82 -6.20 6.09
CA VAL A 126 -2.09 -7.45 5.80
C VAL A 126 -1.72 -8.17 7.10
N LEU A 127 -1.17 -7.46 8.07
CA LEU A 127 -0.79 -8.00 9.39
C LEU A 127 -2.01 -8.52 10.16
N LEU A 128 -3.18 -7.88 10.01
CA LEU A 128 -4.44 -8.36 10.57
C LEU A 128 -4.80 -9.75 10.01
N TYR A 129 -4.68 -9.96 8.70
CA TYR A 129 -4.90 -11.27 8.08
C TYR A 129 -3.87 -12.32 8.50
N MET A 130 -2.64 -11.89 8.83
CA MET A 130 -1.58 -12.75 9.37
C MET A 130 -1.75 -13.04 10.88
N LYS A 131 -2.79 -12.51 11.53
CA LYS A 131 -3.00 -12.61 13.00
C LYS A 131 -1.87 -11.97 13.83
N ARG A 132 -1.07 -11.08 13.24
CA ARG A 132 -0.01 -10.31 13.91
C ARG A 132 -0.61 -9.04 14.51
N TRP A 133 -1.44 -9.21 15.54
CA TRP A 133 -2.31 -8.16 16.09
C TRP A 133 -1.55 -6.94 16.59
N ASP A 134 -0.48 -7.14 17.36
CA ASP A 134 0.30 -6.04 17.94
C ASP A 134 0.92 -5.16 16.85
N GLU A 135 1.43 -5.78 15.79
CA GLU A 135 1.98 -5.04 14.66
C GLU A 135 0.90 -4.35 13.84
N ALA A 136 -0.25 -5.00 13.65
CA ALA A 136 -1.39 -4.39 12.98
C ALA A 136 -1.86 -3.13 13.74
N ILE A 137 -1.96 -3.19 15.06
CA ILE A 137 -2.28 -2.05 15.93
C ILE A 137 -1.23 -0.94 15.75
N LYS A 138 0.06 -1.29 15.79
CA LYS A 138 1.16 -0.31 15.63
C LYS A 138 1.03 0.50 14.34
N TYR A 139 0.79 -0.18 13.20
CA TYR A 139 0.68 0.50 11.91
C TYR A 139 -0.65 1.25 11.73
N ALA A 140 -1.76 0.73 12.26
CA ALA A 140 -3.03 1.45 12.29
C ALA A 140 -2.92 2.74 13.13
N THR A 141 -2.26 2.68 14.29
CA THR A 141 -2.03 3.83 15.17
C THR A 141 -1.22 4.92 14.47
N LYS A 142 -0.19 4.56 13.70
CA LYS A 142 0.57 5.54 12.91
C LYS A 142 -0.32 6.37 11.97
N VAL A 143 -1.31 5.74 11.34
CA VAL A 143 -2.25 6.44 10.45
C VAL A 143 -3.21 7.31 11.24
N ILE A 144 -3.74 6.79 12.35
CA ILE A 144 -4.70 7.53 13.21
C ILE A 144 -4.03 8.74 13.85
N ASP A 145 -2.84 8.55 14.42
CA ASP A 145 -2.12 9.60 15.17
C ASP A 145 -1.45 10.64 14.25
N SER A 146 -1.36 10.37 12.95
CA SER A 146 -0.83 11.32 11.98
C SER A 146 -1.62 12.65 11.94
N GLY A 147 -2.91 12.59 12.28
CA GLY A 147 -3.81 13.74 12.22
C GLY A 147 -4.21 14.17 10.81
N TYR A 148 -3.65 13.55 9.76
CA TYR A 148 -3.99 13.86 8.36
C TYR A 148 -5.29 13.23 7.89
N TYR A 149 -5.73 12.15 8.54
CA TYR A 149 -6.93 11.41 8.15
C TYR A 149 -7.90 11.34 9.32
N TYR A 150 -9.18 11.50 9.04
CA TYR A 150 -10.25 11.38 10.03
C TYR A 150 -11.42 10.59 9.48
N LEU A 151 -12.18 9.98 10.37
CA LEU A 151 -13.41 9.30 9.99
C LEU A 151 -14.49 10.33 9.70
N SER A 152 -15.13 10.21 8.54
CA SER A 152 -16.30 11.04 8.21
C SER A 152 -17.41 10.81 9.21
N SER A 153 -17.94 11.91 9.80
CA SER A 153 -19.01 11.82 10.78
C SER A 153 -20.31 11.34 10.11
N CYS A 154 -20.84 10.21 10.54
CA CYS A 154 -22.13 9.72 10.11
C CYS A 154 -23.30 10.62 10.55
N THR A 155 -23.12 11.43 11.59
CA THR A 155 -24.13 12.40 12.09
C THR A 155 -24.30 13.58 11.12
N GLN A 156 -23.25 14.05 10.48
CA GLN A 156 -23.36 15.03 9.39
C GLN A 156 -24.08 14.44 8.17
N ALA A 157 -23.96 13.14 7.96
CA ALA A 157 -24.64 12.44 6.87
C ALA A 157 -26.16 12.38 7.06
N ALA A 158 -26.65 12.39 8.31
CA ALA A 158 -28.07 12.24 8.63
C ALA A 158 -28.86 13.56 8.63
N THR A 159 -28.21 14.71 8.80
CA THR A 159 -28.86 15.99 9.08
C THR A 159 -28.89 17.00 7.93
N SER A 160 -28.15 16.78 6.85
CA SER A 160 -28.19 17.66 5.68
C SER A 160 -28.66 16.92 4.43
N SER A 161 -29.56 17.54 3.68
CA SER A 161 -30.01 17.05 2.36
C SER A 161 -28.88 16.97 1.31
N ALA A 162 -27.73 17.54 1.64
CA ALA A 162 -26.48 17.41 0.93
C ALA A 162 -25.43 16.79 1.86
N SER A 163 -25.71 15.58 2.36
CA SER A 163 -24.75 14.95 3.24
C SER A 163 -23.45 14.68 2.47
N TYR A 164 -22.32 14.98 3.08
CA TYR A 164 -20.97 14.70 2.56
C TYR A 164 -20.85 13.23 2.14
N TYR A 165 -21.48 12.31 2.88
CA TYR A 165 -21.56 10.90 2.53
C TYR A 165 -22.28 10.65 1.21
N LYS A 166 -23.44 11.32 0.98
CA LYS A 166 -24.16 11.24 -0.29
C LYS A 166 -23.32 11.84 -1.43
N TYR A 167 -22.67 12.97 -1.15
CA TYR A 167 -21.76 13.64 -2.10
C TYR A 167 -20.60 12.73 -2.55
N MET A 168 -19.97 12.00 -1.62
CA MET A 168 -18.91 11.05 -1.95
C MET A 168 -19.35 9.92 -2.91
N TRP A 169 -20.63 9.53 -2.85
CA TRP A 169 -21.15 8.41 -3.66
C TRP A 169 -21.95 8.84 -4.90
N THR A 170 -22.36 10.09 -4.98
CA THR A 170 -23.24 10.58 -6.05
C THR A 170 -22.60 11.62 -6.96
N ASN A 171 -21.45 12.16 -6.62
CA ASN A 171 -20.74 13.04 -7.52
C ASN A 171 -20.04 12.19 -8.59
N ASP A 172 -20.57 12.27 -9.79
CA ASP A 172 -19.82 11.91 -10.97
C ASP A 172 -18.57 12.78 -11.03
N PHE A 173 -17.43 12.15 -11.12
CA PHE A 173 -16.17 12.80 -11.46
C PHE A 173 -16.27 13.23 -12.94
N SER A 174 -17.04 14.24 -13.23
CA SER A 174 -17.14 14.89 -14.55
C SER A 174 -16.23 16.11 -14.60
#